data_3cd9c6089fc53e954d910fcf4c302d67
#
_entry.id   3cd9c6089fc53e954d910fcf4c302d67
#
_cell.length_a   1.000
_cell.length_b   1.000
_cell.length_c   1.000
_cell.angle_alpha   90.00
_cell.angle_beta   90.00
_cell.angle_gamma   90.00
#
_symmetry.space_group_name_H-M   'P 1'
#
loop_
_entity.id
_entity.type
_entity.pdbx_description
1 polymer ?
#
loop_
_entity_poly.entity_id
_entity_poly.type
_entity_poly.pdbx_seq_one_letter_code
_entity_poly.pdbx_strand_id
1 'polypeptide(L)'
;MASRFTIPHNYEEAGPLFTGQYAEAPPLSSSAPLKIITYNIDFGQLVDKAIEELTTILDLQNNDIILLQEMDERGVDKIAQALRYNYSYYPASIHKHGKNFGNAILSPWPIRQPYKLLLPYYSITIHQRRIAVRAMVDVGEISILVYNAHTETYLSTRQHRREQAAAIFNNIDPAQAHVIVAGDFNTVRKATTLRVDAMADAQGLTRATVNVGATVRRFPAIADHIYVRGFSVVAAGKAEETAASDHFPVWATLTAEL
;
A
#
# COMPACT_ATOMS: atom_id res chain seq x y z
N MET A 1 2.26 32.63 -15.94
CA MET A 1 3.06 32.18 -14.79
C MET A 1 2.67 30.75 -14.51
N ALA A 2 3.50 29.76 -14.81
CA ALA A 2 3.24 28.38 -14.42
C ALA A 2 3.24 28.30 -12.89
N SER A 3 2.17 27.80 -12.30
CA SER A 3 2.05 27.64 -10.87
C SER A 3 3.23 26.84 -10.33
N ARG A 4 3.99 27.36 -9.36
CA ARG A 4 5.11 26.69 -8.68
C ARG A 4 4.71 25.36 -7.98
N PHE A 5 3.44 24.98 -8.04
CA PHE A 5 2.84 23.85 -7.36
C PHE A 5 2.31 22.76 -8.29
N THR A 6 2.48 22.88 -9.62
CA THR A 6 1.98 21.86 -10.56
C THR A 6 2.95 20.70 -10.64
N ILE A 7 2.43 19.48 -10.59
CA ILE A 7 3.20 18.26 -10.87
C ILE A 7 3.63 18.29 -12.34
N PRO A 8 4.91 18.13 -12.65
CA PRO A 8 5.40 18.29 -14.01
C PRO A 8 4.89 17.23 -14.98
N HIS A 9 4.58 16.03 -14.48
CA HIS A 9 4.10 14.94 -15.32
C HIS A 9 3.30 13.91 -14.51
N ASN A 10 2.15 13.51 -15.04
CA ASN A 10 1.36 12.37 -14.57
C ASN A 10 1.48 11.24 -15.57
N TYR A 11 1.73 10.03 -15.12
CA TYR A 11 1.83 8.86 -15.98
C TYR A 11 0.46 8.28 -16.31
N GLU A 12 0.33 7.75 -17.52
CA GLU A 12 -0.84 7.00 -17.95
C GLU A 12 -0.84 5.57 -17.39
N GLU A 13 -1.92 4.84 -17.60
CA GLU A 13 -2.13 3.49 -17.07
C GLU A 13 -1.05 2.49 -17.53
N ALA A 14 -0.68 2.54 -18.79
CA ALA A 14 0.23 1.57 -19.42
C ALA A 14 1.69 1.61 -18.93
N GLY A 15 2.09 2.57 -18.12
CA GLY A 15 3.48 2.59 -17.71
C GLY A 15 3.92 3.83 -16.95
N PRO A 16 5.24 3.96 -16.63
CA PRO A 16 6.23 2.88 -16.64
C PRO A 16 6.00 1.86 -15.52
N LEU A 17 6.54 0.65 -15.68
CA LEU A 17 6.61 -0.40 -14.66
C LEU A 17 8.07 -0.71 -14.37
N PHE A 18 8.43 -0.76 -13.09
CA PHE A 18 9.74 -1.20 -12.61
C PHE A 18 9.56 -2.48 -11.78
N THR A 19 10.43 -3.45 -12.00
CA THR A 19 10.41 -4.74 -11.30
C THR A 19 11.81 -5.19 -10.95
N GLY A 20 11.95 -5.97 -9.88
CA GLY A 20 13.17 -6.68 -9.52
C GLY A 20 12.82 -8.05 -8.96
N GLN A 21 13.76 -8.99 -9.07
CA GLN A 21 13.62 -10.37 -8.58
C GLN A 21 14.86 -10.70 -7.77
N TYR A 22 14.76 -10.58 -6.44
CA TYR A 22 15.87 -10.80 -5.52
C TYR A 22 15.58 -11.91 -4.51
N ALA A 23 14.37 -12.47 -4.53
CA ALA A 23 13.95 -13.51 -3.62
C ALA A 23 14.20 -14.90 -4.15
N GLU A 24 14.69 -15.78 -3.27
CA GLU A 24 14.55 -17.23 -3.39
C GLU A 24 13.40 -17.62 -2.47
N ALA A 25 12.20 -17.78 -3.02
CA ALA A 25 11.00 -18.02 -2.22
C ALA A 25 11.08 -19.34 -1.45
N PRO A 26 11.00 -19.33 -0.11
CA PRO A 26 10.86 -20.55 0.65
C PRO A 26 9.45 -21.14 0.48
N PRO A 27 9.25 -22.45 0.48
CA PRO A 27 7.93 -23.04 0.52
C PRO A 27 7.28 -22.75 1.87
N LEU A 28 6.17 -22.00 1.88
CA LEU A 28 5.28 -21.91 3.05
C LEU A 28 4.30 -23.07 3.03
N SER A 29 3.99 -23.59 4.21
CA SER A 29 2.80 -24.42 4.36
C SER A 29 1.56 -23.52 4.27
N SER A 30 0.46 -24.03 3.72
CA SER A 30 -0.82 -23.30 3.62
C SER A 30 -1.39 -22.84 4.97
N SER A 31 -0.87 -23.33 6.09
CA SER A 31 -1.28 -22.98 7.46
C SER A 31 -0.36 -21.97 8.17
N ALA A 32 0.71 -21.52 7.53
CA ALA A 32 1.60 -20.53 8.13
C ALA A 32 0.93 -19.15 8.11
N PRO A 33 0.94 -18.40 9.24
CA PRO A 33 0.43 -17.03 9.25
C PRO A 33 1.25 -16.12 8.34
N LEU A 34 0.56 -15.26 7.59
CA LEU A 34 1.17 -14.25 6.70
C LEU A 34 1.21 -12.90 7.39
N LYS A 35 2.34 -12.22 7.36
CA LYS A 35 2.45 -10.84 7.86
C LYS A 35 2.48 -9.86 6.70
N ILE A 36 1.52 -8.93 6.72
CA ILE A 36 1.35 -7.86 5.74
C ILE A 36 1.73 -6.54 6.40
N ILE A 37 2.48 -5.70 5.69
CA ILE A 37 2.84 -4.34 6.13
C ILE A 37 2.38 -3.36 5.06
N THR A 38 1.78 -2.24 5.47
CA THR A 38 1.62 -1.05 4.62
C THR A 38 2.38 0.11 5.25
N TYR A 39 3.16 0.84 4.44
CA TYR A 39 4.00 1.92 4.91
C TYR A 39 4.14 3.03 3.86
N ASN A 40 3.57 4.21 4.14
CA ASN A 40 3.86 5.43 3.41
C ASN A 40 5.23 5.95 3.88
N ILE A 41 6.21 6.09 2.95
CA ILE A 41 7.62 6.39 3.25
C ILE A 41 7.96 7.89 3.00
N ASP A 42 7.01 8.81 3.11
CA ASP A 42 7.25 10.26 3.00
C ASP A 42 8.26 10.63 1.89
N PHE A 43 7.87 10.41 0.62
CA PHE A 43 8.70 10.67 -0.58
C PHE A 43 10.03 9.88 -0.66
N GLY A 44 10.15 8.78 0.06
CA GLY A 44 11.40 8.01 0.09
C GLY A 44 12.60 8.83 0.61
N GLN A 45 12.38 9.75 1.55
CA GLN A 45 13.43 10.65 2.06
C GLN A 45 14.47 9.91 2.90
N LEU A 46 14.05 8.91 3.68
CA LEU A 46 14.88 8.19 4.64
C LEU A 46 14.89 6.66 4.36
N VAL A 47 15.19 6.29 3.11
CA VAL A 47 15.16 4.88 2.65
C VAL A 47 16.05 3.97 3.51
N ASP A 48 17.27 4.40 3.87
CA ASP A 48 18.17 3.61 4.70
C ASP A 48 17.61 3.36 6.11
N LYS A 49 16.95 4.36 6.65
CA LYS A 49 16.27 4.23 7.95
C LYS A 49 15.07 3.29 7.85
N ALA A 50 14.30 3.37 6.78
CA ALA A 50 13.18 2.44 6.55
C ALA A 50 13.67 0.99 6.42
N ILE A 51 14.81 0.74 5.77
CA ILE A 51 15.43 -0.60 5.71
C ILE A 51 15.83 -1.08 7.11
N GLU A 52 16.48 -0.23 7.89
CA GLU A 52 16.84 -0.55 9.28
C GLU A 52 15.59 -0.93 10.09
N GLU A 53 14.54 -0.13 10.02
CA GLU A 53 13.27 -0.36 10.71
C GLU A 53 12.61 -1.68 10.31
N LEU A 54 12.48 -1.94 9.01
CA LEU A 54 11.87 -3.16 8.48
C LEU A 54 12.65 -4.44 8.86
N THR A 55 13.95 -4.32 9.14
CA THR A 55 14.83 -5.46 9.47
C THR A 55 15.06 -5.64 10.96
N THR A 56 14.94 -4.59 11.78
CA THR A 56 15.32 -4.64 13.20
C THR A 56 14.14 -4.55 14.15
N ILE A 57 13.04 -3.87 13.79
CA ILE A 57 11.86 -3.72 14.64
C ILE A 57 11.07 -5.03 14.65
N LEU A 58 10.84 -5.59 15.83
CA LEU A 58 10.21 -6.90 16.02
C LEU A 58 8.84 -7.01 15.33
N ASP A 59 8.02 -5.97 15.47
CA ASP A 59 6.68 -5.93 14.84
C ASP A 59 6.73 -5.95 13.31
N LEU A 60 7.85 -5.54 12.71
CA LEU A 60 8.04 -5.47 11.27
C LEU A 60 8.85 -6.64 10.69
N GLN A 61 9.47 -7.45 11.54
CA GLN A 61 10.21 -8.64 11.10
C GLN A 61 9.28 -9.76 10.62
N ASN A 62 9.86 -10.70 9.85
CA ASN A 62 9.15 -11.86 9.31
C ASN A 62 7.89 -11.46 8.52
N ASN A 63 8.02 -10.42 7.73
CA ASN A 63 6.97 -9.94 6.85
C ASN A 63 6.98 -10.68 5.51
N ASP A 64 5.78 -10.87 4.91
CA ASP A 64 5.61 -11.61 3.67
C ASP A 64 5.19 -10.71 2.50
N ILE A 65 4.43 -9.66 2.77
CA ILE A 65 4.04 -8.68 1.75
C ILE A 65 4.19 -7.27 2.34
N ILE A 66 4.93 -6.42 1.64
CA ILE A 66 5.09 -5.01 1.99
C ILE A 66 4.50 -4.13 0.89
N LEU A 67 3.68 -3.19 1.29
CA LEU A 67 3.01 -2.22 0.43
C LEU A 67 3.54 -0.83 0.75
N LEU A 68 4.37 -0.29 -0.15
CA LEU A 68 5.01 1.02 0.03
C LEU A 68 4.30 2.10 -0.79
N GLN A 69 4.08 3.27 -0.20
CA GLN A 69 3.54 4.45 -0.86
C GLN A 69 4.58 5.58 -0.82
N GLU A 70 4.44 6.54 -1.70
CA GLU A 70 5.30 7.73 -1.85
C GLU A 70 6.77 7.41 -2.17
N MET A 71 7.00 6.38 -2.96
CA MET A 71 8.35 5.93 -3.33
C MET A 71 8.78 6.41 -4.70
N ASP A 72 10.11 6.43 -4.91
CA ASP A 72 10.74 6.38 -6.22
C ASP A 72 11.28 4.97 -6.53
N GLU A 73 11.60 4.69 -7.81
CA GLU A 73 12.06 3.38 -8.26
C GLU A 73 13.38 2.95 -7.59
N ARG A 74 14.28 3.89 -7.31
CA ARG A 74 15.59 3.60 -6.69
C ARG A 74 15.44 3.22 -5.23
N GLY A 75 14.56 3.92 -4.52
CA GLY A 75 14.25 3.63 -3.11
C GLY A 75 13.60 2.26 -2.97
N VAL A 76 12.64 1.93 -3.85
CA VAL A 76 12.01 0.60 -3.89
C VAL A 76 13.01 -0.50 -4.16
N ASP A 77 13.85 -0.33 -5.19
CA ASP A 77 14.88 -1.29 -5.57
C ASP A 77 15.86 -1.57 -4.42
N LYS A 78 16.30 -0.51 -3.72
CA LYS A 78 17.20 -0.60 -2.58
C LYS A 78 16.59 -1.37 -1.40
N ILE A 79 15.31 -1.10 -1.07
CA ILE A 79 14.58 -1.85 -0.03
C ILE A 79 14.44 -3.32 -0.44
N ALA A 80 14.04 -3.59 -1.68
CA ALA A 80 13.84 -4.94 -2.19
C ALA A 80 15.14 -5.77 -2.15
N GLN A 81 16.27 -5.18 -2.56
CA GLN A 81 17.59 -5.82 -2.45
C GLN A 81 17.97 -6.13 -1.00
N ALA A 82 17.82 -5.18 -0.09
CA ALA A 82 18.16 -5.35 1.32
C ALA A 82 17.35 -6.47 1.99
N LEU A 83 16.07 -6.59 1.64
CA LEU A 83 15.15 -7.62 2.15
C LEU A 83 15.23 -8.93 1.37
N ARG A 84 15.90 -8.96 0.21
CA ARG A 84 15.86 -10.07 -0.76
C ARG A 84 14.44 -10.38 -1.21
N TYR A 85 13.69 -9.36 -1.63
CA TYR A 85 12.31 -9.46 -2.08
C TYR A 85 12.19 -9.15 -3.56
N ASN A 86 11.23 -9.78 -4.22
CA ASN A 86 10.74 -9.34 -5.52
C ASN A 86 9.91 -8.09 -5.35
N TYR A 87 9.80 -7.26 -6.39
CA TYR A 87 8.93 -6.10 -6.34
C TYR A 87 8.29 -5.77 -7.69
N SER A 88 7.16 -5.08 -7.62
CA SER A 88 6.53 -4.36 -8.71
C SER A 88 6.21 -2.95 -8.25
N TYR A 89 6.70 -1.95 -9.00
CA TYR A 89 6.52 -0.53 -8.70
C TYR A 89 5.95 0.20 -9.90
N TYR A 90 4.91 0.98 -9.68
CA TYR A 90 4.38 1.92 -10.64
C TYR A 90 4.44 3.35 -10.10
N PRO A 91 5.04 4.31 -10.84
CA PRO A 91 4.88 5.71 -10.52
C PRO A 91 3.51 6.24 -10.99
N ALA A 92 2.93 7.11 -10.17
CA ALA A 92 1.78 7.94 -10.52
C ALA A 92 2.20 9.16 -11.34
N SER A 93 3.35 9.75 -10.98
CA SER A 93 3.85 10.99 -11.56
C SER A 93 5.34 11.18 -11.35
N ILE A 94 5.92 12.15 -12.07
CA ILE A 94 7.19 12.77 -11.69
C ILE A 94 6.87 13.93 -10.75
N HIS A 95 7.37 13.87 -9.52
CA HIS A 95 7.16 14.90 -8.51
C HIS A 95 8.05 16.14 -8.76
N LYS A 96 7.75 17.25 -8.06
CA LYS A 96 8.47 18.54 -8.17
C LYS A 96 9.99 18.46 -7.97
N HIS A 97 10.49 17.38 -7.36
CA HIS A 97 11.92 17.12 -7.17
C HIS A 97 12.57 16.33 -8.34
N GLY A 98 11.85 16.12 -9.45
CA GLY A 98 12.33 15.38 -10.61
C GLY A 98 12.40 13.86 -10.39
N LYS A 99 11.91 13.35 -9.26
CA LYS A 99 11.84 11.92 -8.94
C LYS A 99 10.46 11.37 -9.23
N ASN A 100 10.39 10.10 -9.55
CA ASN A 100 9.14 9.38 -9.59
C ASN A 100 8.47 9.34 -8.20
N PHE A 101 7.15 9.28 -8.21
CA PHE A 101 6.32 9.20 -7.02
C PHE A 101 5.22 8.17 -7.27
N GLY A 102 5.21 7.10 -6.50
CA GLY A 102 4.27 6.01 -6.72
C GLY A 102 4.26 4.95 -5.63
N ASN A 103 3.71 3.78 -5.99
CA ASN A 103 3.43 2.70 -5.05
C ASN A 103 4.12 1.41 -5.49
N ALA A 104 4.58 0.61 -4.51
CA ALA A 104 5.22 -0.67 -4.75
C ALA A 104 4.58 -1.80 -3.93
N ILE A 105 4.56 -2.99 -4.52
CA ILE A 105 4.30 -4.27 -3.84
C ILE A 105 5.61 -5.03 -3.79
N LEU A 106 6.05 -5.43 -2.59
CA LEU A 106 7.24 -6.23 -2.37
C LEU A 106 6.85 -7.55 -1.69
N SER A 107 7.50 -8.65 -2.06
CA SER A 107 7.27 -9.96 -1.45
C SER A 107 8.43 -10.92 -1.74
N PRO A 108 8.77 -11.86 -0.83
CA PRO A 108 9.64 -12.98 -1.16
C PRO A 108 8.99 -13.95 -2.14
N TRP A 109 7.67 -13.86 -2.33
CA TRP A 109 6.89 -14.69 -3.24
C TRP A 109 6.86 -14.13 -4.65
N PRO A 110 6.56 -14.97 -5.68
CA PRO A 110 6.36 -14.47 -7.04
C PRO A 110 5.23 -13.45 -7.13
N ILE A 111 5.52 -12.33 -7.78
CA ILE A 111 4.55 -11.27 -8.06
C ILE A 111 4.21 -11.33 -9.55
N ARG A 112 2.93 -11.55 -9.86
CA ARG A 112 2.44 -11.72 -11.23
C ARG A 112 1.38 -10.71 -11.61
N GLN A 113 1.24 -10.44 -12.88
CA GLN A 113 0.20 -9.60 -13.46
C GLN A 113 0.07 -8.22 -12.78
N PRO A 114 1.19 -7.50 -12.56
CA PRO A 114 1.14 -6.18 -11.97
C PRO A 114 0.35 -5.23 -12.88
N TYR A 115 -0.48 -4.40 -12.26
CA TYR A 115 -1.33 -3.46 -12.97
C TYR A 115 -1.46 -2.15 -12.17
N LYS A 116 -1.47 -1.02 -12.88
CA LYS A 116 -1.68 0.31 -12.33
C LYS A 116 -3.13 0.76 -12.57
N LEU A 117 -3.90 0.88 -11.51
CA LEU A 117 -5.23 1.47 -11.54
C LEU A 117 -5.13 2.99 -11.34
N LEU A 118 -5.47 3.75 -12.37
CA LEU A 118 -5.58 5.21 -12.25
C LEU A 118 -6.83 5.57 -11.45
N LEU A 119 -6.67 6.29 -10.35
CA LEU A 119 -7.80 6.74 -9.56
C LEU A 119 -8.43 8.01 -10.18
N PRO A 120 -9.75 8.19 -10.07
CA PRO A 120 -10.42 9.35 -10.61
C PRO A 120 -9.91 10.65 -9.97
N TYR A 121 -10.00 11.74 -10.71
CA TYR A 121 -9.61 13.09 -10.33
C TYR A 121 -8.10 13.30 -10.17
N TYR A 122 -7.74 14.57 -10.19
CA TYR A 122 -6.43 15.08 -9.85
C TYR A 122 -6.52 15.85 -8.53
N SER A 123 -5.42 15.91 -7.80
CA SER A 123 -5.27 16.80 -6.66
C SER A 123 -5.61 18.24 -7.04
N ILE A 124 -6.43 18.91 -6.23
CA ILE A 124 -6.84 20.30 -6.46
C ILE A 124 -5.67 21.27 -6.31
N THR A 125 -4.68 20.93 -5.50
CA THR A 125 -3.58 21.83 -5.15
C THR A 125 -2.40 21.73 -6.10
N ILE A 126 -1.97 20.51 -6.45
CA ILE A 126 -0.74 20.25 -7.21
C ILE A 126 -1.00 19.49 -8.51
N HIS A 127 -2.25 19.20 -8.83
CA HIS A 127 -2.68 18.53 -10.04
C HIS A 127 -2.03 17.14 -10.25
N GLN A 128 -1.74 16.45 -9.16
CA GLN A 128 -1.19 15.10 -9.16
C GLN A 128 -2.31 14.07 -9.22
N ARG A 129 -2.11 13.00 -10.00
CA ARG A 129 -2.98 11.83 -10.00
C ARG A 129 -2.58 10.86 -8.88
N ARG A 130 -3.57 10.18 -8.32
CA ARG A 130 -3.37 9.06 -7.39
C ARG A 130 -3.60 7.75 -8.11
N ILE A 131 -3.01 6.70 -7.58
CA ILE A 131 -3.09 5.35 -8.15
C ILE A 131 -3.31 4.30 -7.05
N ALA A 132 -3.82 3.13 -7.46
CA ALA A 132 -3.59 1.90 -6.77
C ALA A 132 -2.77 0.96 -7.67
N VAL A 133 -1.85 0.21 -7.07
CA VAL A 133 -1.11 -0.86 -7.74
C VAL A 133 -1.70 -2.18 -7.29
N ARG A 134 -2.05 -3.07 -8.24
CA ARG A 134 -2.48 -4.41 -7.92
C ARG A 134 -1.57 -5.45 -8.55
N ALA A 135 -1.47 -6.62 -7.92
CA ALA A 135 -0.79 -7.79 -8.46
C ALA A 135 -1.33 -9.07 -7.83
N MET A 136 -1.05 -10.20 -8.46
CA MET A 136 -1.18 -11.51 -7.84
C MET A 136 0.12 -11.86 -7.12
N VAL A 137 0.05 -12.27 -5.86
CA VAL A 137 1.18 -12.80 -5.09
C VAL A 137 0.89 -14.27 -4.81
N ASP A 138 1.78 -15.15 -5.28
CA ASP A 138 1.60 -16.61 -5.13
C ASP A 138 2.33 -17.12 -3.89
N VAL A 139 1.57 -17.40 -2.84
CA VAL A 139 2.07 -17.86 -1.56
C VAL A 139 1.76 -19.34 -1.38
N GLY A 140 2.75 -20.20 -1.61
CA GLY A 140 2.53 -21.65 -1.61
C GLY A 140 1.48 -22.04 -2.66
N GLU A 141 0.37 -22.63 -2.21
CA GLU A 141 -0.73 -23.08 -3.10
C GLU A 141 -1.82 -22.01 -3.30
N ILE A 142 -1.76 -20.87 -2.61
CA ILE A 142 -2.76 -19.81 -2.73
C ILE A 142 -2.25 -18.62 -3.55
N SER A 143 -3.12 -18.09 -4.39
CA SER A 143 -2.89 -16.84 -5.13
C SER A 143 -3.69 -15.72 -4.50
N ILE A 144 -3.01 -14.70 -4.03
CA ILE A 144 -3.59 -13.56 -3.32
C ILE A 144 -3.65 -12.36 -4.25
N LEU A 145 -4.83 -11.79 -4.46
CA LEU A 145 -4.98 -10.51 -5.15
C LEU A 145 -4.67 -9.37 -4.18
N VAL A 146 -3.60 -8.67 -4.43
CA VAL A 146 -3.09 -7.60 -3.54
C VAL A 146 -3.26 -6.25 -4.21
N TYR A 147 -3.83 -5.28 -3.48
CA TYR A 147 -3.91 -3.88 -3.86
C TYR A 147 -3.11 -3.03 -2.88
N ASN A 148 -2.23 -2.20 -3.42
CA ASN A 148 -1.55 -1.12 -2.70
C ASN A 148 -2.18 0.22 -3.10
N ALA A 149 -2.98 0.80 -2.22
CA ALA A 149 -3.73 2.02 -2.44
C ALA A 149 -2.99 3.26 -1.92
N HIS A 150 -3.05 4.36 -2.68
CA HIS A 150 -2.74 5.68 -2.16
C HIS A 150 -3.77 6.68 -2.70
N THR A 151 -4.73 7.05 -1.88
CA THR A 151 -5.80 7.97 -2.26
C THR A 151 -5.42 9.42 -2.00
N GLU A 152 -6.28 10.34 -2.44
CA GLU A 152 -6.05 11.78 -2.31
C GLU A 152 -6.11 12.25 -0.86
N THR A 153 -5.31 13.27 -0.56
CA THR A 153 -5.18 13.84 0.79
C THR A 153 -6.46 14.50 1.30
N TYR A 154 -6.49 14.82 2.59
CA TYR A 154 -7.61 15.53 3.23
C TYR A 154 -7.84 16.95 2.67
N LEU A 155 -6.87 17.50 1.93
CA LEU A 155 -7.01 18.78 1.23
C LEU A 155 -7.95 18.71 0.01
N SER A 156 -8.20 17.50 -0.50
CA SER A 156 -9.16 17.26 -1.58
C SER A 156 -10.60 17.19 -1.07
N THR A 157 -11.56 17.15 -1.99
CA THR A 157 -12.99 17.04 -1.62
C THR A 157 -13.31 15.67 -1.04
N ARG A 158 -14.34 15.60 -0.19
CA ARG A 158 -14.85 14.32 0.34
C ARG A 158 -15.34 13.40 -0.79
N GLN A 159 -15.88 13.98 -1.85
CA GLN A 159 -16.36 13.24 -3.01
C GLN A 159 -15.19 12.56 -3.74
N HIS A 160 -14.12 13.28 -4.05
CA HIS A 160 -12.95 12.72 -4.74
C HIS A 160 -12.38 11.51 -3.98
N ARG A 161 -12.14 11.63 -2.67
CA ARG A 161 -11.62 10.53 -1.86
C ARG A 161 -12.56 9.32 -1.83
N ARG A 162 -13.89 9.58 -1.71
CA ARG A 162 -14.90 8.52 -1.75
C ARG A 162 -14.89 7.76 -3.07
N GLU A 163 -14.85 8.49 -4.19
CA GLU A 163 -14.89 7.89 -5.51
C GLU A 163 -13.57 7.17 -5.85
N GLN A 164 -12.44 7.64 -5.33
CA GLN A 164 -11.17 6.93 -5.43
C GLN A 164 -11.20 5.61 -4.64
N ALA A 165 -11.68 5.60 -3.41
CA ALA A 165 -11.86 4.38 -2.65
C ALA A 165 -12.84 3.42 -3.34
N ALA A 166 -13.98 3.92 -3.84
CA ALA A 166 -14.94 3.12 -4.59
C ALA A 166 -14.34 2.51 -5.86
N ALA A 167 -13.49 3.25 -6.59
CA ALA A 167 -12.81 2.75 -7.78
C ALA A 167 -11.90 1.55 -7.46
N ILE A 168 -11.23 1.56 -6.30
CA ILE A 168 -10.39 0.43 -5.85
C ILE A 168 -11.25 -0.79 -5.54
N PHE A 169 -12.25 -0.65 -4.68
CA PHE A 169 -13.08 -1.78 -4.26
C PHE A 169 -13.94 -2.35 -5.39
N ASN A 170 -14.44 -1.53 -6.31
CA ASN A 170 -15.20 -1.97 -7.48
C ASN A 170 -14.31 -2.65 -8.55
N ASN A 171 -12.99 -2.51 -8.48
CA ASN A 171 -12.06 -3.19 -9.38
C ASN A 171 -11.75 -4.63 -8.94
N ILE A 172 -12.21 -5.05 -7.75
CA ILE A 172 -11.95 -6.38 -7.21
C ILE A 172 -12.83 -7.41 -7.92
N ASP A 173 -12.18 -8.45 -8.45
CA ASP A 173 -12.92 -9.60 -8.98
C ASP A 173 -13.68 -10.30 -7.85
N PRO A 174 -15.02 -10.40 -7.92
CA PRO A 174 -15.80 -11.08 -6.90
C PRO A 174 -15.48 -12.57 -6.77
N ALA A 175 -14.95 -13.20 -7.82
CA ALA A 175 -14.57 -14.61 -7.81
C ALA A 175 -13.23 -14.89 -7.10
N GLN A 176 -12.42 -13.85 -6.82
CA GLN A 176 -11.13 -14.02 -6.16
C GLN A 176 -11.34 -14.36 -4.68
N ALA A 177 -10.93 -15.54 -4.24
CA ALA A 177 -11.12 -15.98 -2.85
C ALA A 177 -10.29 -15.19 -1.85
N HIS A 178 -8.99 -14.99 -2.14
CA HIS A 178 -8.04 -14.33 -1.24
C HIS A 178 -7.69 -12.93 -1.77
N VAL A 179 -8.07 -11.89 -1.04
CA VAL A 179 -7.86 -10.50 -1.43
C VAL A 179 -7.29 -9.71 -0.25
N ILE A 180 -6.28 -8.89 -0.52
CA ILE A 180 -5.73 -7.90 0.41
C ILE A 180 -5.78 -6.54 -0.27
N VAL A 181 -6.44 -5.57 0.35
CA VAL A 181 -6.43 -4.16 -0.06
C VAL A 181 -5.85 -3.34 1.06
N ALA A 182 -4.65 -2.79 0.88
CA ALA A 182 -4.05 -1.98 1.93
C ALA A 182 -3.36 -0.73 1.35
N GLY A 183 -3.01 0.21 2.23
CA GLY A 183 -2.37 1.46 1.83
C GLY A 183 -2.86 2.65 2.61
N ASP A 184 -2.44 3.83 2.12
CA ASP A 184 -2.85 5.12 2.64
C ASP A 184 -4.16 5.59 1.97
N PHE A 185 -5.27 5.47 2.69
CA PHE A 185 -6.58 5.95 2.29
C PHE A 185 -6.83 7.41 2.69
N ASN A 186 -5.88 8.06 3.33
CA ASN A 186 -5.98 9.45 3.78
C ASN A 186 -7.28 9.78 4.56
N THR A 187 -7.77 8.82 5.34
CA THR A 187 -8.95 9.01 6.19
C THR A 187 -8.56 9.71 7.49
N VAL A 188 -9.09 10.90 7.72
CA VAL A 188 -8.74 11.74 8.89
C VAL A 188 -9.75 11.59 10.03
N ARG A 189 -11.02 11.32 9.68
CA ARG A 189 -12.12 11.28 10.65
C ARG A 189 -12.77 9.92 10.68
N LYS A 190 -13.18 9.46 11.85
CA LYS A 190 -13.91 8.19 12.04
C LYS A 190 -15.06 8.00 11.03
N ALA A 191 -15.84 9.04 10.75
CA ALA A 191 -16.92 8.98 9.77
C ALA A 191 -16.43 8.73 8.32
N THR A 192 -15.19 9.14 7.98
CA THR A 192 -14.57 8.85 6.66
C THR A 192 -14.11 7.41 6.61
N THR A 193 -13.47 6.94 7.67
CA THR A 193 -13.04 5.53 7.82
C THR A 193 -14.24 4.59 7.71
N LEU A 194 -15.33 4.83 8.45
CA LEU A 194 -16.54 4.01 8.41
C LEU A 194 -17.18 3.93 7.00
N ARG A 195 -17.05 4.96 6.18
CA ARG A 195 -17.52 4.92 4.80
C ARG A 195 -16.63 4.04 3.90
N VAL A 196 -15.32 4.07 4.12
CA VAL A 196 -14.38 3.16 3.42
C VAL A 196 -14.64 1.73 3.88
N ASP A 197 -14.84 1.50 5.19
CA ASP A 197 -15.22 0.20 5.74
C ASP A 197 -16.48 -0.36 5.06
N ALA A 198 -17.53 0.45 4.90
CA ALA A 198 -18.76 0.03 4.25
C ALA A 198 -18.57 -0.34 2.76
N MET A 199 -17.65 0.32 2.05
CA MET A 199 -17.30 -0.04 0.67
C MET A 199 -16.54 -1.36 0.60
N ALA A 200 -15.63 -1.60 1.55
CA ALA A 200 -14.90 -2.85 1.68
C ALA A 200 -15.86 -4.01 2.01
N ASP A 201 -16.73 -3.81 2.98
CA ASP A 201 -17.76 -4.77 3.43
C ASP A 201 -18.70 -5.18 2.27
N ALA A 202 -19.10 -4.24 1.44
CA ALA A 202 -19.90 -4.51 0.23
C ALA A 202 -19.20 -5.42 -0.79
N GLN A 203 -17.88 -5.58 -0.69
CA GLN A 203 -17.06 -6.51 -1.48
C GLN A 203 -16.62 -7.74 -0.66
N GLY A 204 -17.19 -7.95 0.52
CA GLY A 204 -16.85 -9.06 1.42
C GLY A 204 -15.48 -8.93 2.07
N LEU A 205 -14.89 -7.72 2.17
CA LEU A 205 -13.65 -7.50 2.88
C LEU A 205 -13.91 -6.93 4.28
N THR A 206 -13.15 -7.38 5.25
CA THR A 206 -13.15 -6.84 6.61
C THR A 206 -11.86 -6.08 6.88
N ARG A 207 -11.92 -5.01 7.70
CA ARG A 207 -10.72 -4.28 8.09
C ARG A 207 -9.98 -5.01 9.20
N ALA A 208 -8.77 -5.50 8.91
CA ALA A 208 -7.88 -6.14 9.89
C ALA A 208 -7.39 -5.16 10.97
N THR A 209 -7.26 -3.88 10.62
CA THR A 209 -6.63 -2.83 11.44
C THR A 209 -7.64 -1.98 12.23
N VAL A 210 -8.75 -2.55 12.67
CA VAL A 210 -9.86 -1.81 13.36
C VAL A 210 -9.36 -1.07 14.61
N ASN A 211 -8.47 -1.68 15.40
CA ASN A 211 -8.05 -1.18 16.71
C ASN A 211 -6.67 -0.52 16.72
N VAL A 212 -6.08 -0.25 15.53
CA VAL A 212 -4.70 0.29 15.44
C VAL A 212 -4.59 1.76 15.87
N GLY A 213 -5.68 2.52 15.76
CA GLY A 213 -5.70 3.93 16.14
C GLY A 213 -5.06 4.84 15.08
N ALA A 214 -4.51 5.99 15.53
CA ALA A 214 -3.88 6.95 14.63
C ALA A 214 -2.61 6.39 14.00
N THR A 215 -2.45 6.60 12.70
CA THR A 215 -1.31 6.09 11.90
C THR A 215 -0.40 7.21 11.38
N VAL A 216 -0.79 8.47 11.55
CA VAL A 216 -0.01 9.67 11.19
C VAL A 216 0.54 10.33 12.44
N ARG A 217 1.83 10.73 12.42
CA ARG A 217 2.52 11.29 13.61
C ARG A 217 2.08 12.71 13.94
N ARG A 218 1.84 13.52 12.90
CA ARG A 218 1.60 14.97 13.06
C ARG A 218 0.21 15.31 13.58
N PHE A 219 -0.76 14.41 13.40
CA PHE A 219 -2.15 14.61 13.82
C PHE A 219 -2.89 13.26 13.92
N PRO A 220 -3.94 13.16 14.75
CA PRO A 220 -4.57 11.88 15.04
C PRO A 220 -5.47 11.38 13.89
N ALA A 221 -4.87 11.08 12.73
CA ALA A 221 -5.55 10.49 11.59
C ALA A 221 -5.35 8.97 11.54
N ILE A 222 -6.40 8.24 11.20
CA ILE A 222 -6.35 6.81 10.89
C ILE A 222 -6.33 6.72 9.36
N ALA A 223 -5.15 6.94 8.76
CA ALA A 223 -5.00 7.07 7.31
C ALA A 223 -4.75 5.73 6.63
N ASP A 224 -3.98 4.86 7.28
CA ASP A 224 -3.48 3.62 6.72
C ASP A 224 -4.32 2.44 7.19
N HIS A 225 -4.75 1.59 6.23
CA HIS A 225 -5.67 0.48 6.49
C HIS A 225 -5.21 -0.79 5.80
N ILE A 226 -5.60 -1.95 6.37
CA ILE A 226 -5.49 -3.27 5.75
C ILE A 226 -6.88 -3.90 5.78
N TYR A 227 -7.44 -4.20 4.60
CA TYR A 227 -8.71 -4.91 4.38
C TYR A 227 -8.42 -6.27 3.77
N VAL A 228 -9.13 -7.29 4.22
CA VAL A 228 -8.89 -8.68 3.83
C VAL A 228 -10.19 -9.42 3.52
N ARG A 229 -10.14 -10.35 2.57
CA ARG A 229 -11.15 -11.36 2.26
C ARG A 229 -10.47 -12.72 2.13
N GLY A 230 -11.07 -13.79 2.70
CA GLY A 230 -10.51 -15.14 2.72
C GLY A 230 -9.38 -15.32 3.75
N PHE A 231 -9.36 -14.46 4.78
CA PHE A 231 -8.38 -14.53 5.87
C PHE A 231 -9.02 -14.25 7.21
N SER A 232 -8.58 -15.00 8.22
CA SER A 232 -8.78 -14.71 9.62
C SER A 232 -7.63 -13.83 10.15
N VAL A 233 -7.95 -12.78 10.91
CA VAL A 233 -6.97 -11.86 11.49
C VAL A 233 -6.47 -12.43 12.82
N VAL A 234 -5.18 -12.74 12.90
CA VAL A 234 -4.52 -13.23 14.12
C VAL A 234 -4.12 -12.08 15.03
N ALA A 235 -3.49 -11.06 14.46
CA ALA A 235 -3.05 -9.86 15.15
C ALA A 235 -2.94 -8.68 14.16
N ALA A 236 -3.03 -7.45 14.66
CA ALA A 236 -2.75 -6.26 13.89
C ALA A 236 -2.24 -5.14 14.80
N GLY A 237 -1.39 -4.27 14.27
CA GLY A 237 -0.79 -3.17 15.02
C GLY A 237 -0.11 -2.15 14.11
N LYS A 238 0.65 -1.28 14.75
CA LYS A 238 1.56 -0.33 14.11
C LYS A 238 2.88 -0.29 14.87
N ALA A 239 3.98 0.02 14.21
CA ALA A 239 5.28 0.17 14.84
C ALA A 239 5.52 1.67 15.18
N GLU A 240 5.36 2.03 16.45
CA GLU A 240 5.45 3.43 16.91
C GLU A 240 6.89 3.92 17.07
N GLU A 241 7.85 3.02 17.23
CA GLU A 241 9.29 3.30 17.39
C GLU A 241 10.00 3.69 16.08
N THR A 242 9.31 3.65 14.95
CA THR A 242 9.86 4.06 13.64
C THR A 242 10.04 5.57 13.52
N ALA A 243 10.93 6.01 12.63
CA ALA A 243 11.24 7.44 12.42
C ALA A 243 11.51 7.80 10.94
N ALA A 244 11.43 6.82 10.02
CA ALA A 244 11.72 7.05 8.60
C ALA A 244 10.63 7.83 7.86
N SER A 245 9.43 7.96 8.45
CA SER A 245 8.28 8.63 7.83
C SER A 245 7.46 9.40 8.85
N ASP A 246 6.59 10.28 8.38
CA ASP A 246 5.53 10.90 9.19
C ASP A 246 4.28 9.99 9.34
N HIS A 247 4.29 8.81 8.70
CA HIS A 247 3.37 7.73 8.97
C HIS A 247 4.04 6.63 9.81
N PHE A 248 3.23 5.88 10.57
CA PHE A 248 3.66 4.64 11.20
C PHE A 248 3.42 3.47 10.23
N PRO A 249 4.35 2.51 10.10
CA PRO A 249 4.06 1.24 9.44
C PRO A 249 2.90 0.54 10.16
N VAL A 250 1.91 0.11 9.40
CA VAL A 250 0.76 -0.65 9.90
C VAL A 250 0.87 -2.07 9.42
N TRP A 251 0.64 -3.04 10.31
CA TRP A 251 0.78 -4.45 10.01
C TRP A 251 -0.41 -5.28 10.45
N ALA A 252 -0.58 -6.43 9.81
CA ALA A 252 -1.51 -7.47 10.20
C ALA A 252 -0.90 -8.84 9.97
N THR A 253 -1.16 -9.77 10.88
CA THR A 253 -0.86 -11.20 10.75
C THR A 253 -2.15 -11.94 10.45
N LEU A 254 -2.16 -12.71 9.37
CA LEU A 254 -3.32 -13.32 8.76
C LEU A 254 -3.14 -14.84 8.61
N THR A 255 -4.21 -15.60 8.77
CA THR A 255 -4.28 -17.03 8.39
C THR A 255 -5.28 -17.19 7.25
N ALA A 256 -4.87 -17.83 6.15
CA ALA A 256 -5.77 -18.07 5.03
C ALA A 256 -6.91 -19.03 5.44
N GLU A 257 -8.10 -18.72 5.00
CA GLU A 257 -9.28 -19.59 5.10
C GLU A 257 -9.31 -20.51 3.85
N LEU A 258 -9.39 -21.81 4.09
CA LEU A 258 -9.37 -22.85 3.05
C LEU A 258 -10.78 -23.15 2.52
#